data_65d5a504d2064be38670f371061f939f
#
_entry.id   65d5a504d2064be38670f371061f939f
#
_cell.length_a   1.000
_cell.length_b   1.000
_cell.length_c   1.000
_cell.angle_alpha   90.00
_cell.angle_beta   90.00
_cell.angle_gamma   90.00
#
_symmetry.space_group_name_H-M   'P 1'
#
loop_
_entity.id
_entity.type
_entity.pdbx_description
1 polymer ?
#
loop_
_entity_poly.entity_id
_entity_poly.type
_entity_poly.pdbx_seq_one_letter_code
_entity_poly.pdbx_strand_id
1 'polypeptide(L)'
;MNLSSGKNEKNTTLTAENQTIIFRLTALWALNDCGLGGFLHALNVPFSGLIIGGIAVALISFIAHFSNVNKGVILNSLIIVLIIKLLMSPHSSVTAYFAVSFQALCALVFYRILNINLISILFVCILSFLESASQKLITLTVVGGMSFWNAIDVFVENISKQLFADGITHASLWLVGTYFFIYFVFSVLLAFFIYSLLEQFKKMNISKRDNPSLWQFENVTVAKPKKHLPKWIKILLYSGIVVFVICTFFIYNKEQFYNSFLIYYFARTVSVILFWYYIVMPYAMAFVKKFLNNKIPAYQSEVDEIIELFPKLRLIVYYAWNQTASYKGLRRLKHFFTITLFEIISFK
;
A
#
# COMPACT_ATOMS: atom_id res chain seq x y z
N MET A 1 33.39 45.68 -3.87
CA MET A 1 33.49 44.53 -2.96
C MET A 1 32.25 43.65 -3.20
N ASN A 2 32.33 42.74 -4.19
CA ASN A 2 31.22 41.93 -4.65
C ASN A 2 31.23 40.59 -3.91
N LEU A 3 30.25 40.37 -3.07
CA LEU A 3 29.97 39.07 -2.46
C LEU A 3 28.76 38.47 -3.18
N SER A 4 29.01 37.82 -4.34
CA SER A 4 28.06 36.91 -4.98
C SER A 4 28.18 35.54 -4.31
N SER A 5 27.34 35.28 -3.32
CA SER A 5 27.13 33.96 -2.76
C SER A 5 26.37 33.09 -3.78
N GLY A 6 27.10 32.41 -4.63
CA GLY A 6 26.58 31.41 -5.55
C GLY A 6 26.17 30.15 -4.79
N LYS A 7 24.90 30.01 -4.46
CA LYS A 7 24.29 28.75 -4.13
C LYS A 7 24.25 27.90 -5.41
N ASN A 8 25.27 27.07 -5.62
CA ASN A 8 25.27 26.00 -6.63
C ASN A 8 24.17 24.99 -6.28
N GLU A 9 22.94 25.24 -6.75
CA GLU A 9 22.00 24.17 -6.99
C GLU A 9 22.57 23.33 -8.16
N LYS A 10 23.17 22.19 -7.82
CA LYS A 10 23.52 21.17 -8.79
C LYS A 10 22.22 20.64 -9.41
N ASN A 11 21.73 21.33 -10.45
CA ASN A 11 20.82 20.77 -11.42
C ASN A 11 21.61 19.72 -12.23
N THR A 12 21.81 18.53 -11.65
CA THR A 12 22.23 17.37 -12.40
C THR A 12 21.09 17.02 -13.35
N THR A 13 21.21 17.43 -14.61
CA THR A 13 20.31 16.98 -15.68
C THR A 13 20.35 15.45 -15.69
N LEU A 14 19.18 14.85 -15.41
CA LEU A 14 19.04 13.39 -15.49
C LEU A 14 19.33 12.96 -16.92
N THR A 15 20.11 11.89 -17.10
CA THR A 15 20.31 11.30 -18.42
C THR A 15 18.97 10.79 -18.96
N ALA A 16 18.76 10.85 -20.28
CA ALA A 16 17.53 10.37 -20.91
C ALA A 16 17.23 8.91 -20.55
N GLU A 17 18.28 8.09 -20.39
CA GLU A 17 18.18 6.71 -19.93
C GLU A 17 17.59 6.61 -18.52
N ASN A 18 18.09 7.40 -17.56
CA ASN A 18 17.56 7.42 -16.19
C ASN A 18 16.10 7.90 -16.14
N GLN A 19 15.73 8.88 -16.98
CA GLN A 19 14.34 9.33 -17.07
C GLN A 19 13.41 8.20 -17.51
N THR A 20 13.81 7.44 -18.54
CA THR A 20 13.04 6.28 -19.01
C THR A 20 12.93 5.19 -17.95
N ILE A 21 14.01 4.91 -17.21
CA ILE A 21 14.00 3.93 -16.10
C ILE A 21 13.04 4.39 -14.99
N ILE A 22 13.12 5.64 -14.56
CA ILE A 22 12.24 6.22 -13.53
C ILE A 22 10.78 6.14 -13.96
N PHE A 23 10.49 6.47 -15.20
CA PHE A 23 9.14 6.39 -15.77
C PHE A 23 8.58 4.96 -15.69
N ARG A 24 9.35 3.95 -16.07
CA ARG A 24 8.94 2.53 -15.99
C ARG A 24 8.79 2.02 -14.57
N LEU A 25 9.67 2.44 -13.67
CA LEU A 25 9.55 2.11 -12.24
C LEU A 25 8.30 2.76 -11.63
N THR A 26 7.97 3.98 -12.04
CA THR A 26 6.73 4.66 -11.63
C THR A 26 5.50 3.91 -12.16
N ALA A 27 5.55 3.43 -13.42
CA ALA A 27 4.50 2.60 -14.00
C ALA A 27 4.32 1.27 -13.24
N LEU A 28 5.42 0.61 -12.86
CA LEU A 28 5.35 -0.61 -12.06
C LEU A 28 4.81 -0.34 -10.64
N TRP A 29 5.17 0.79 -10.04
CA TRP A 29 4.61 1.22 -8.75
C TRP A 29 3.10 1.45 -8.85
N ALA A 30 2.63 2.18 -9.86
CA ALA A 30 1.21 2.37 -10.11
C ALA A 30 0.47 1.04 -10.33
N LEU A 31 1.06 0.13 -11.12
CA LEU A 31 0.51 -1.21 -11.37
C LEU A 31 0.44 -2.06 -10.09
N ASN A 32 1.47 -2.01 -9.23
CA ASN A 32 1.46 -2.68 -7.93
C ASN A 32 0.31 -2.17 -7.06
N ASP A 33 0.16 -0.86 -6.97
CA ASP A 33 -0.79 -0.22 -6.06
C ASP A 33 -2.25 -0.38 -6.53
N CYS A 34 -2.51 -0.22 -7.84
CA CYS A 34 -3.84 -0.36 -8.42
C CYS A 34 -4.22 -1.80 -8.74
N GLY A 35 -3.28 -2.59 -9.26
CA GLY A 35 -3.50 -3.97 -9.68
C GLY A 35 -3.46 -4.96 -8.54
N LEU A 36 -2.27 -5.17 -7.94
CA LEU A 36 -2.09 -6.08 -6.82
C LEU A 36 -2.86 -5.61 -5.58
N GLY A 37 -2.83 -4.30 -5.30
CA GLY A 37 -3.56 -3.72 -4.18
C GLY A 37 -5.05 -4.00 -4.27
N GLY A 38 -5.67 -3.72 -5.41
CA GLY A 38 -7.08 -4.01 -5.64
C GLY A 38 -7.43 -5.49 -5.51
N PHE A 39 -6.59 -6.38 -6.06
CA PHE A 39 -6.80 -7.83 -6.01
C PHE A 39 -6.67 -8.40 -4.59
N LEU A 40 -5.60 -8.08 -3.86
CA LEU A 40 -5.38 -8.60 -2.51
C LEU A 40 -6.42 -8.06 -1.51
N HIS A 41 -6.88 -6.82 -1.68
CA HIS A 41 -7.97 -6.28 -0.87
C HIS A 41 -9.31 -6.94 -1.18
N ALA A 42 -9.60 -7.26 -2.44
CA ALA A 42 -10.82 -7.97 -2.83
C ALA A 42 -10.88 -9.39 -2.26
N LEU A 43 -9.72 -10.05 -2.11
CA LEU A 43 -9.59 -11.39 -1.50
C LEU A 43 -9.51 -11.36 0.03
N ASN A 44 -9.53 -10.18 0.67
CA ASN A 44 -9.33 -10.03 2.12
C ASN A 44 -8.07 -10.74 2.64
N VAL A 45 -6.99 -10.76 1.87
CA VAL A 45 -5.74 -11.41 2.26
C VAL A 45 -5.16 -10.72 3.50
N PRO A 46 -4.93 -11.46 4.61
CA PRO A 46 -4.29 -10.89 5.78
C PRO A 46 -2.88 -10.40 5.40
N PHE A 47 -2.44 -9.31 6.03
CA PHE A 47 -1.12 -8.71 5.77
C PHE A 47 -0.89 -8.20 4.33
N SER A 48 -1.94 -8.00 3.53
CA SER A 48 -1.82 -7.44 2.17
C SER A 48 -1.03 -6.13 2.13
N GLY A 49 -1.15 -5.31 3.18
CA GLY A 49 -0.37 -4.07 3.33
C GLY A 49 1.15 -4.28 3.41
N LEU A 50 1.62 -5.41 3.98
CA LEU A 50 3.06 -5.74 3.99
C LEU A 50 3.58 -6.02 2.58
N ILE A 51 2.80 -6.75 1.77
CA ILE A 51 3.22 -7.13 0.41
C ILE A 51 3.20 -5.89 -0.49
N ILE A 52 2.07 -5.19 -0.56
CA ILE A 52 1.89 -4.03 -1.44
C ILE A 52 2.84 -2.91 -1.03
N GLY A 53 2.87 -2.57 0.27
CA GLY A 53 3.73 -1.54 0.81
C GLY A 53 5.21 -1.87 0.68
N GLY A 54 5.59 -3.14 0.86
CA GLY A 54 6.97 -3.60 0.68
C GLY A 54 7.47 -3.44 -0.75
N ILE A 55 6.66 -3.81 -1.74
CA ILE A 55 6.98 -3.61 -3.16
C ILE A 55 7.07 -2.11 -3.46
N ALA A 56 6.13 -1.31 -2.94
CA ALA A 56 6.13 0.14 -3.14
C ALA A 56 7.41 0.80 -2.58
N VAL A 57 7.82 0.47 -1.35
CA VAL A 57 9.05 1.00 -0.75
C VAL A 57 10.28 0.58 -1.57
N ALA A 58 10.33 -0.66 -2.07
CA ALA A 58 11.40 -1.10 -2.95
C ALA A 58 11.46 -0.24 -4.22
N LEU A 59 10.34 -0.05 -4.92
CA LEU A 59 10.27 0.75 -6.15
C LEU A 59 10.63 2.22 -5.91
N ILE A 60 10.14 2.82 -4.82
CA ILE A 60 10.49 4.18 -4.42
C ILE A 60 12.01 4.29 -4.18
N SER A 61 12.63 3.28 -3.55
CA SER A 61 14.07 3.25 -3.31
C SER A 61 14.86 3.19 -4.61
N PHE A 62 14.41 2.43 -5.61
CA PHE A 62 15.01 2.41 -6.94
C PHE A 62 14.82 3.75 -7.68
N ILE A 63 13.61 4.34 -7.64
CA ILE A 63 13.35 5.67 -8.21
C ILE A 63 14.28 6.72 -7.57
N ALA A 64 14.41 6.69 -6.24
CA ALA A 64 15.33 7.57 -5.53
C ALA A 64 16.78 7.37 -5.98
N HIS A 65 17.21 6.13 -6.18
CA HIS A 65 18.56 5.79 -6.64
C HIS A 65 18.84 6.36 -8.04
N PHE A 66 17.98 6.08 -9.02
CA PHE A 66 18.17 6.54 -10.41
C PHE A 66 17.95 8.06 -10.57
N SER A 67 17.22 8.70 -9.67
CA SER A 67 17.03 10.16 -9.65
C SER A 67 18.08 10.92 -8.85
N ASN A 68 19.09 10.24 -8.26
CA ASN A 68 20.04 10.84 -7.31
C ASN A 68 19.32 11.60 -6.18
N VAL A 69 18.25 11.01 -5.66
CA VAL A 69 17.39 11.58 -4.60
C VAL A 69 16.81 12.96 -4.97
N ASN A 70 16.50 13.17 -6.24
CA ASN A 70 15.86 14.41 -6.67
C ASN A 70 14.40 14.45 -6.17
N LYS A 71 14.12 15.43 -5.29
CA LYS A 71 12.79 15.59 -4.68
C LYS A 71 11.67 15.79 -5.71
N GLY A 72 11.94 16.54 -6.78
CA GLY A 72 10.96 16.80 -7.83
C GLY A 72 10.53 15.51 -8.52
N VAL A 73 11.49 14.65 -8.83
CA VAL A 73 11.24 13.37 -9.50
C VAL A 73 10.40 12.43 -8.61
N ILE A 74 10.77 12.28 -7.33
CA ILE A 74 10.03 11.41 -6.40
C ILE A 74 8.60 11.93 -6.19
N LEU A 75 8.42 13.26 -6.06
CA LEU A 75 7.10 13.85 -5.89
C LEU A 75 6.26 13.75 -7.18
N ASN A 76 6.85 13.93 -8.36
CA ASN A 76 6.15 13.75 -9.63
C ASN A 76 5.70 12.30 -9.79
N SER A 77 6.59 11.32 -9.52
CA SER A 77 6.23 9.91 -9.52
C SER A 77 5.08 9.60 -8.56
N LEU A 78 5.10 10.16 -7.34
CA LEU A 78 4.01 10.04 -6.37
C LEU A 78 2.69 10.59 -6.93
N ILE A 79 2.71 11.81 -7.49
CA ILE A 79 1.49 12.44 -8.04
C ILE A 79 0.90 11.58 -9.17
N ILE A 80 1.74 11.09 -10.08
CA ILE A 80 1.34 10.21 -11.18
C ILE A 80 0.69 8.93 -10.63
N VAL A 81 1.32 8.26 -9.66
CA VAL A 81 0.77 7.05 -9.03
C VAL A 81 -0.58 7.32 -8.37
N LEU A 82 -0.73 8.45 -7.67
CA LEU A 82 -2.00 8.83 -7.02
C LEU A 82 -3.10 9.14 -8.05
N ILE A 83 -2.77 9.78 -9.18
CA ILE A 83 -3.70 10.04 -10.28
C ILE A 83 -4.16 8.71 -10.90
N ILE A 84 -3.22 7.81 -11.23
CA ILE A 84 -3.56 6.49 -11.79
C ILE A 84 -4.42 5.70 -10.81
N LYS A 85 -4.11 5.75 -9.51
CA LYS A 85 -4.93 5.13 -8.47
C LYS A 85 -6.35 5.69 -8.45
N LEU A 86 -6.51 7.00 -8.61
CA LEU A 86 -7.83 7.65 -8.67
C LEU A 86 -8.63 7.19 -9.89
N LEU A 87 -7.98 7.07 -11.05
CA LEU A 87 -8.62 6.67 -12.31
C LEU A 87 -8.95 5.17 -12.34
N MET A 88 -8.00 4.32 -11.94
CA MET A 88 -8.12 2.87 -12.05
C MET A 88 -8.83 2.21 -10.86
N SER A 89 -8.74 2.81 -9.68
CA SER A 89 -9.32 2.29 -8.43
C SER A 89 -10.12 3.35 -7.68
N PRO A 90 -11.21 3.88 -8.25
CA PRO A 90 -11.97 5.01 -7.68
C PRO A 90 -12.64 4.70 -6.34
N HIS A 91 -12.74 3.41 -5.97
CA HIS A 91 -13.30 2.92 -4.70
C HIS A 91 -12.24 2.70 -3.62
N SER A 92 -10.99 3.04 -3.88
CA SER A 92 -9.92 2.95 -2.87
C SER A 92 -10.22 3.85 -1.67
N SER A 93 -9.89 3.36 -0.47
CA SER A 93 -10.05 4.15 0.75
C SER A 93 -9.08 5.34 0.79
N VAL A 94 -9.47 6.41 1.48
CA VAL A 94 -8.57 7.57 1.70
C VAL A 94 -7.29 7.16 2.42
N THR A 95 -7.38 6.20 3.34
CA THR A 95 -6.22 5.65 4.05
C THR A 95 -5.19 5.04 3.11
N ALA A 96 -5.62 4.47 1.97
CA ALA A 96 -4.71 3.94 0.96
C ALA A 96 -3.95 5.05 0.20
N TYR A 97 -4.56 6.21 -0.04
CA TYR A 97 -3.86 7.38 -0.59
C TYR A 97 -2.87 7.95 0.43
N PHE A 98 -3.26 7.98 1.70
CA PHE A 98 -2.39 8.41 2.79
C PHE A 98 -1.15 7.50 2.91
N ALA A 99 -1.32 6.17 2.91
CA ALA A 99 -0.22 5.21 3.01
C ALA A 99 0.81 5.40 1.89
N VAL A 100 0.35 5.49 0.63
CA VAL A 100 1.24 5.69 -0.54
C VAL A 100 2.00 7.02 -0.43
N SER A 101 1.30 8.08 -0.04
CA SER A 101 1.91 9.40 0.15
C SER A 101 2.92 9.40 1.30
N PHE A 102 2.58 8.78 2.42
CA PHE A 102 3.44 8.66 3.59
C PHE A 102 4.74 7.93 3.28
N GLN A 103 4.67 6.79 2.57
CA GLN A 103 5.84 6.02 2.15
C GLN A 103 6.81 6.85 1.28
N ALA A 104 6.27 7.54 0.28
CA ALA A 104 7.08 8.39 -0.60
C ALA A 104 7.70 9.58 0.12
N LEU A 105 6.95 10.22 1.02
CA LEU A 105 7.45 11.35 1.81
C LEU A 105 8.52 10.90 2.81
N CYS A 106 8.33 9.76 3.50
CA CYS A 106 9.36 9.18 4.36
C CYS A 106 10.63 8.87 3.57
N ALA A 107 10.52 8.23 2.41
CA ALA A 107 11.65 7.94 1.55
C ALA A 107 12.38 9.22 1.12
N LEU A 108 11.63 10.25 0.72
CA LEU A 108 12.20 11.55 0.33
C LEU A 108 12.99 12.20 1.48
N VAL A 109 12.44 12.18 2.69
CA VAL A 109 13.09 12.77 3.87
C VAL A 109 14.37 12.01 4.24
N PHE A 110 14.26 10.68 4.44
CA PHE A 110 15.37 9.88 4.92
C PHE A 110 16.48 9.71 3.89
N TYR A 111 16.15 9.53 2.61
CA TYR A 111 17.17 9.41 1.56
C TYR A 111 17.88 10.74 1.29
N ARG A 112 17.20 11.85 1.51
CA ARG A 112 17.83 13.18 1.38
C ARG A 112 18.79 13.51 2.53
N ILE A 113 18.47 13.10 3.75
CA ILE A 113 19.28 13.36 4.94
C ILE A 113 20.45 12.39 5.03
N LEU A 114 20.19 11.09 4.84
CA LEU A 114 21.14 10.01 5.09
C LEU A 114 21.74 9.39 3.82
N ASN A 115 21.35 9.89 2.62
CA ASN A 115 21.57 9.22 1.34
C ASN A 115 20.95 7.81 1.32
N ILE A 116 21.08 7.10 0.17
CA ILE A 116 20.54 5.74 0.05
C ILE A 116 21.56 4.74 0.59
N ASN A 117 21.38 4.35 1.83
CA ASN A 117 22.17 3.34 2.53
C ASN A 117 21.25 2.40 3.31
N LEU A 118 21.82 1.36 3.92
CA LEU A 118 21.03 0.38 4.70
C LEU A 118 20.21 1.05 5.81
N ILE A 119 20.79 2.05 6.50
CA ILE A 119 20.14 2.73 7.64
C ILE A 119 18.92 3.53 7.16
N SER A 120 19.06 4.30 6.08
CA SER A 120 17.93 5.07 5.55
C SER A 120 16.80 4.17 5.02
N ILE A 121 17.14 3.08 4.33
CA ILE A 121 16.16 2.09 3.86
C ILE A 121 15.44 1.45 5.06
N LEU A 122 16.17 1.13 6.12
CA LEU A 122 15.63 0.54 7.34
C LEU A 122 14.62 1.49 8.01
N PHE A 123 14.93 2.79 8.14
CA PHE A 123 13.99 3.78 8.67
C PHE A 123 12.73 3.90 7.81
N VAL A 124 12.88 3.96 6.49
CA VAL A 124 11.74 4.02 5.57
C VAL A 124 10.86 2.78 5.69
N CYS A 125 11.44 1.58 5.73
CA CYS A 125 10.70 0.34 5.91
C CYS A 125 9.97 0.29 7.26
N ILE A 126 10.66 0.60 8.36
CA ILE A 126 10.07 0.59 9.70
C ILE A 126 8.87 1.54 9.77
N LEU A 127 9.06 2.80 9.37
CA LEU A 127 7.98 3.79 9.45
C LEU A 127 6.80 3.44 8.55
N SER A 128 7.06 2.97 7.33
CA SER A 128 6.01 2.55 6.40
C SER A 128 5.20 1.38 6.93
N PHE A 129 5.84 0.43 7.60
CA PHE A 129 5.15 -0.74 8.14
C PHE A 129 4.47 -0.45 9.47
N LEU A 130 5.07 0.37 10.33
CA LEU A 130 4.40 0.84 11.56
C LEU A 130 3.17 1.67 11.24
N GLU A 131 3.20 2.51 10.21
CA GLU A 131 2.05 3.24 9.71
C GLU A 131 0.94 2.27 9.27
N SER A 132 1.27 1.27 8.44
CA SER A 132 0.32 0.27 7.97
C SER A 132 -0.29 -0.56 9.12
N ALA A 133 0.51 -0.92 10.12
CA ALA A 133 0.03 -1.59 11.33
C ALA A 133 -0.90 -0.69 12.15
N SER A 134 -0.51 0.56 12.34
CA SER A 134 -1.26 1.55 13.12
C SER A 134 -2.63 1.83 12.50
N GLN A 135 -2.75 1.93 11.17
CA GLN A 135 -4.05 2.12 10.50
C GLN A 135 -5.06 1.03 10.87
N LYS A 136 -4.64 -0.23 10.90
CA LYS A 136 -5.51 -1.36 11.28
C LYS A 136 -5.96 -1.27 12.74
N LEU A 137 -5.02 -1.00 13.66
CA LEU A 137 -5.32 -0.88 15.08
C LEU A 137 -6.21 0.32 15.39
N ILE A 138 -5.92 1.47 14.78
CA ILE A 138 -6.77 2.67 14.89
C ILE A 138 -8.19 2.35 14.42
N THR A 139 -8.33 1.69 13.27
CA THR A 139 -9.65 1.31 12.75
C THR A 139 -10.39 0.39 13.72
N LEU A 140 -9.74 -0.63 14.27
CA LEU A 140 -10.33 -1.53 15.26
C LEU A 140 -10.74 -0.78 16.55
N THR A 141 -9.88 0.12 17.03
CA THR A 141 -10.16 0.92 18.22
C THR A 141 -11.29 1.91 18.00
N VAL A 142 -11.34 2.58 16.83
CA VAL A 142 -12.42 3.53 16.51
C VAL A 142 -13.76 2.82 16.39
N VAL A 143 -13.81 1.67 15.71
CA VAL A 143 -15.03 0.89 15.49
C VAL A 143 -15.46 0.18 16.77
N GLY A 144 -14.57 -0.59 17.40
CA GLY A 144 -14.89 -1.42 18.57
C GLY A 144 -14.84 -0.69 19.91
N GLY A 145 -14.13 0.45 19.97
CA GLY A 145 -13.89 1.18 21.22
C GLY A 145 -12.96 0.45 22.17
N MET A 146 -12.76 1.03 23.35
CA MET A 146 -11.97 0.40 24.42
C MET A 146 -12.61 -0.89 24.95
N SER A 147 -13.92 -1.02 24.84
CA SER A 147 -14.65 -2.23 25.22
C SER A 147 -14.23 -3.47 24.42
N PHE A 148 -13.83 -3.30 23.15
CA PHE A 148 -13.27 -4.39 22.34
C PHE A 148 -11.98 -4.95 22.98
N TRP A 149 -11.08 -4.09 23.42
CA TRP A 149 -9.83 -4.49 24.07
C TRP A 149 -10.07 -5.12 25.44
N ASN A 150 -11.00 -4.53 26.23
CA ASN A 150 -11.39 -5.10 27.52
C ASN A 150 -12.04 -6.49 27.36
N ALA A 151 -12.85 -6.69 26.32
CA ALA A 151 -13.44 -8.01 26.04
C ALA A 151 -12.39 -9.05 25.71
N ILE A 152 -11.34 -8.69 24.97
CA ILE A 152 -10.18 -9.57 24.70
C ILE A 152 -9.47 -9.93 26.01
N ASP A 153 -9.21 -8.92 26.86
CA ASP A 153 -8.54 -9.14 28.16
C ASP A 153 -9.31 -10.12 29.03
N VAL A 154 -10.62 -9.89 29.23
CA VAL A 154 -11.49 -10.77 30.02
C VAL A 154 -11.58 -12.17 29.41
N PHE A 155 -11.71 -12.28 28.10
CA PHE A 155 -11.78 -13.58 27.41
C PHE A 155 -10.51 -14.41 27.61
N VAL A 156 -9.34 -13.81 27.39
CA VAL A 156 -8.05 -14.52 27.53
C VAL A 156 -7.76 -14.83 29.00
N GLU A 157 -8.06 -13.91 29.91
CA GLU A 157 -7.91 -14.14 31.36
C GLU A 157 -8.76 -15.33 31.83
N ASN A 158 -10.01 -15.45 31.40
CA ASN A 158 -10.89 -16.56 31.75
C ASN A 158 -10.37 -17.91 31.22
N ILE A 159 -9.88 -17.96 29.95
CA ILE A 159 -9.32 -19.17 29.39
C ILE A 159 -8.01 -19.53 30.07
N SER A 160 -7.12 -18.55 30.31
CA SER A 160 -5.83 -18.81 30.91
C SER A 160 -5.95 -19.32 32.36
N LYS A 161 -6.91 -18.82 33.14
CA LYS A 161 -7.22 -19.35 34.47
C LYS A 161 -7.72 -20.80 34.47
N GLN A 162 -8.40 -21.23 33.38
CA GLN A 162 -8.84 -22.63 33.23
C GLN A 162 -7.69 -23.59 32.83
N LEU A 163 -6.68 -23.09 32.11
CA LEU A 163 -5.57 -23.88 31.61
C LEU A 163 -4.32 -23.82 32.50
N PHE A 164 -4.09 -22.69 33.14
CA PHE A 164 -2.91 -22.39 33.94
C PHE A 164 -3.38 -21.76 35.27
N ALA A 165 -2.75 -22.06 36.36
CA ALA A 165 -3.11 -21.57 37.69
C ALA A 165 -3.09 -20.03 37.78
N ASP A 166 -2.22 -19.37 36.99
CA ASP A 166 -2.12 -17.91 36.90
C ASP A 166 -2.77 -17.39 35.61
N GLY A 167 -3.71 -16.46 35.74
CA GLY A 167 -4.37 -15.82 34.60
C GLY A 167 -3.44 -14.82 33.90
N ILE A 168 -3.48 -14.79 32.57
CA ILE A 168 -2.78 -13.77 31.78
C ILE A 168 -3.56 -12.47 31.86
N THR A 169 -3.01 -11.45 32.50
CA THR A 169 -3.55 -10.09 32.55
C THR A 169 -3.08 -9.27 31.36
N HIS A 170 -3.91 -8.32 30.90
CA HIS A 170 -3.57 -7.41 29.78
C HIS A 170 -3.20 -8.11 28.46
N ALA A 171 -3.94 -9.16 28.10
CA ALA A 171 -3.72 -9.91 26.86
C ALA A 171 -3.83 -9.05 25.61
N SER A 172 -4.68 -8.02 25.60
CA SER A 172 -4.81 -7.07 24.52
C SER A 172 -3.51 -6.33 24.23
N LEU A 173 -2.76 -5.92 25.26
CA LEU A 173 -1.44 -5.27 25.11
C LEU A 173 -0.41 -6.24 24.50
N TRP A 174 -0.40 -7.49 24.96
CA TRP A 174 0.48 -8.53 24.39
C TRP A 174 0.16 -8.80 22.92
N LEU A 175 -1.13 -8.83 22.57
CA LEU A 175 -1.58 -9.01 21.18
C LEU A 175 -1.14 -7.85 20.30
N VAL A 176 -1.34 -6.61 20.75
CA VAL A 176 -0.90 -5.40 20.05
C VAL A 176 0.62 -5.37 19.91
N GLY A 177 1.35 -5.68 21.01
CA GLY A 177 2.81 -5.73 21.01
C GLY A 177 3.35 -6.77 20.02
N THR A 178 2.79 -7.98 20.03
CA THR A 178 3.16 -9.06 19.10
C THR A 178 2.85 -8.66 17.65
N TYR A 179 1.72 -8.02 17.41
CA TYR A 179 1.35 -7.53 16.09
C TYR A 179 2.37 -6.50 15.56
N PHE A 180 2.73 -5.48 16.35
CA PHE A 180 3.77 -4.53 15.98
C PHE A 180 5.14 -5.18 15.80
N PHE A 181 5.48 -6.16 16.66
CA PHE A 181 6.74 -6.88 16.57
C PHE A 181 6.87 -7.66 15.25
N ILE A 182 5.78 -8.31 14.80
CA ILE A 182 5.75 -8.98 13.49
C ILE A 182 6.03 -7.98 12.37
N TYR A 183 5.36 -6.83 12.35
CA TYR A 183 5.60 -5.79 11.34
C TYR A 183 7.02 -5.23 11.40
N PHE A 184 7.57 -5.06 12.59
CA PHE A 184 8.96 -4.63 12.78
C PHE A 184 9.96 -5.65 12.21
N VAL A 185 9.80 -6.92 12.51
CA VAL A 185 10.68 -7.98 11.97
C VAL A 185 10.62 -8.03 10.45
N PHE A 186 9.40 -7.96 9.87
CA PHE A 186 9.25 -7.92 8.42
C PHE A 186 9.87 -6.66 7.81
N SER A 187 9.80 -5.50 8.47
CA SER A 187 10.43 -4.27 7.97
C SER A 187 11.95 -4.39 7.91
N VAL A 188 12.55 -5.00 8.92
CA VAL A 188 14.01 -5.24 8.96
C VAL A 188 14.44 -6.20 7.85
N LEU A 189 13.72 -7.33 7.70
CA LEU A 189 14.00 -8.29 6.64
C LEU A 189 13.86 -7.66 5.23
N LEU A 190 12.84 -6.86 5.03
CA LEU A 190 12.63 -6.16 3.78
C LEU A 190 13.73 -5.12 3.51
N ALA A 191 14.19 -4.38 4.51
CA ALA A 191 15.26 -3.40 4.35
C ALA A 191 16.56 -4.06 3.87
N PHE A 192 16.94 -5.19 4.47
CA PHE A 192 18.10 -5.98 3.99
C PHE A 192 17.88 -6.50 2.57
N PHE A 193 16.67 -6.92 2.25
CA PHE A 193 16.33 -7.40 0.92
C PHE A 193 16.46 -6.29 -0.12
N ILE A 194 15.88 -5.11 0.12
CA ILE A 194 15.98 -3.95 -0.79
C ILE A 194 17.42 -3.50 -0.96
N TYR A 195 18.17 -3.39 0.16
CA TYR A 195 19.57 -3.02 0.11
C TYR A 195 20.40 -4.01 -0.74
N SER A 196 20.18 -5.31 -0.53
CA SER A 196 20.85 -6.37 -1.32
C SER A 196 20.51 -6.29 -2.81
N LEU A 197 19.25 -5.95 -3.17
CA LEU A 197 18.87 -5.75 -4.56
C LEU A 197 19.58 -4.52 -5.16
N LEU A 198 19.56 -3.38 -4.47
CA LEU A 198 20.21 -2.15 -4.95
C LEU A 198 21.71 -2.36 -5.16
N GLU A 199 22.41 -3.05 -4.25
CA GLU A 199 23.82 -3.36 -4.39
C GLU A 199 24.10 -4.30 -5.58
N GLN A 200 23.21 -5.23 -5.87
CA GLN A 200 23.32 -6.07 -7.08
C GLN A 200 23.18 -5.22 -8.34
N PHE A 201 22.19 -4.32 -8.40
CA PHE A 201 21.99 -3.45 -9.56
C PHE A 201 23.15 -2.48 -9.79
N LYS A 202 23.77 -1.93 -8.75
CA LYS A 202 24.99 -1.12 -8.86
C LYS A 202 26.15 -1.87 -9.52
N LYS A 203 26.25 -3.18 -9.30
CA LYS A 203 27.31 -4.05 -9.86
C LYS A 203 27.00 -4.58 -11.25
N MET A 204 25.73 -4.54 -11.69
CA MET A 204 25.32 -5.01 -13.00
C MET A 204 25.50 -3.90 -14.04
N ASN A 205 26.29 -4.18 -15.05
CA ASN A 205 26.44 -3.29 -16.21
C ASN A 205 25.16 -3.40 -17.08
N ILE A 206 24.26 -2.43 -16.98
CA ILE A 206 22.92 -2.42 -17.60
C ILE A 206 23.02 -2.45 -19.14
N SER A 207 24.18 -2.06 -19.70
CA SER A 207 24.40 -1.83 -21.12
C SER A 207 24.48 -3.09 -22.03
N LYS A 208 24.39 -4.31 -21.49
CA LYS A 208 24.63 -5.53 -22.29
C LYS A 208 23.56 -6.61 -22.09
N ARG A 209 22.39 -6.47 -22.68
CA ARG A 209 21.63 -7.64 -23.14
C ARG A 209 20.55 -7.26 -24.15
N ASP A 210 20.81 -7.51 -25.40
CA ASP A 210 19.78 -7.65 -26.44
C ASP A 210 19.08 -9.01 -26.19
N ASN A 211 17.87 -9.02 -25.63
CA ASN A 211 17.06 -10.22 -25.56
C ASN A 211 15.78 -10.03 -26.39
N PRO A 212 15.75 -10.57 -27.62
CA PRO A 212 14.58 -10.46 -28.51
C PRO A 212 13.41 -11.36 -28.12
N SER A 213 13.53 -12.19 -27.07
CA SER A 213 12.57 -13.26 -26.77
C SER A 213 11.24 -12.80 -26.13
N LEU A 214 11.09 -11.56 -25.69
CA LEU A 214 9.86 -11.05 -25.10
C LEU A 214 8.77 -10.69 -26.11
N TRP A 215 9.12 -10.52 -27.39
CA TRP A 215 8.21 -10.05 -28.44
C TRP A 215 7.25 -11.11 -28.99
N GLN A 216 7.40 -12.38 -28.56
CA GLN A 216 6.55 -13.49 -29.04
C GLN A 216 5.19 -13.63 -28.30
N PHE A 217 4.89 -12.74 -27.37
CA PHE A 217 3.66 -12.83 -26.57
C PHE A 217 2.54 -11.86 -27.02
N GLU A 218 2.43 -11.59 -28.30
CA GLU A 218 1.49 -10.60 -28.87
C GLU A 218 0.00 -10.98 -28.74
N ASN A 219 -0.35 -12.19 -28.24
CA ASN A 219 -1.72 -12.74 -28.24
C ASN A 219 -2.23 -13.17 -26.87
N VAL A 220 -2.00 -12.40 -25.79
CA VAL A 220 -2.69 -12.65 -24.54
C VAL A 220 -3.97 -11.82 -24.48
N THR A 221 -5.11 -12.46 -24.75
CA THR A 221 -6.43 -11.86 -24.60
C THR A 221 -6.66 -11.45 -23.15
N VAL A 222 -6.77 -10.15 -22.92
CA VAL A 222 -7.10 -9.58 -21.61
C VAL A 222 -8.55 -9.96 -21.29
N ALA A 223 -8.77 -10.72 -20.21
CA ALA A 223 -10.08 -11.07 -19.71
C ALA A 223 -10.89 -9.80 -19.41
N LYS A 224 -12.09 -9.68 -20.01
CA LYS A 224 -13.01 -8.55 -19.80
C LYS A 224 -13.38 -8.44 -18.31
N PRO A 225 -13.49 -7.22 -17.77
CA PRO A 225 -13.87 -7.01 -16.38
C PRO A 225 -15.26 -7.54 -16.10
N LYS A 226 -15.42 -8.24 -14.95
CA LYS A 226 -16.70 -8.77 -14.49
C LYS A 226 -17.71 -7.63 -14.29
N LYS A 227 -18.94 -7.87 -14.76
CA LYS A 227 -20.09 -6.95 -14.63
C LYS A 227 -20.31 -6.55 -13.18
N HIS A 228 -20.43 -5.25 -12.91
CA HIS A 228 -20.84 -4.72 -11.63
C HIS A 228 -22.24 -5.20 -11.24
N LEU A 229 -22.42 -5.51 -9.96
CA LEU A 229 -23.73 -5.77 -9.37
C LEU A 229 -24.68 -4.60 -9.65
N PRO A 230 -25.92 -4.86 -10.14
CA PRO A 230 -26.84 -3.81 -10.48
C PRO A 230 -27.17 -2.93 -9.24
N LYS A 231 -27.39 -1.64 -9.47
CA LYS A 231 -27.58 -0.63 -8.40
C LYS A 231 -28.71 -0.99 -7.42
N TRP A 232 -29.77 -1.66 -7.91
CA TRP A 232 -30.91 -2.06 -7.08
C TRP A 232 -30.54 -3.14 -6.02
N ILE A 233 -29.59 -4.04 -6.28
CA ILE A 233 -29.10 -5.01 -5.29
C ILE A 233 -28.34 -4.29 -4.15
N LYS A 234 -27.59 -3.23 -4.48
CA LYS A 234 -26.93 -2.39 -3.45
C LYS A 234 -27.96 -1.67 -2.58
N ILE A 235 -29.01 -1.12 -3.19
CA ILE A 235 -30.10 -0.44 -2.47
C ILE A 235 -30.82 -1.43 -1.56
N LEU A 236 -31.09 -2.66 -2.03
CA LEU A 236 -31.77 -3.71 -1.26
C LEU A 236 -30.89 -4.20 -0.10
N LEU A 237 -29.59 -4.30 -0.26
CA LEU A 237 -28.64 -4.60 0.83
C LEU A 237 -28.62 -3.46 1.87
N TYR A 238 -28.58 -2.20 1.46
CA TYR A 238 -28.58 -1.05 2.37
C TYR A 238 -29.92 -0.90 3.10
N SER A 239 -31.07 -1.08 2.41
CA SER A 239 -32.37 -1.07 3.04
C SER A 239 -32.55 -2.23 4.03
N GLY A 240 -32.03 -3.41 3.74
CA GLY A 240 -32.01 -4.56 4.62
C GLY A 240 -31.24 -4.28 5.93
N ILE A 241 -30.08 -3.65 5.84
CA ILE A 241 -29.29 -3.25 7.01
C ILE A 241 -30.03 -2.21 7.84
N VAL A 242 -30.64 -1.20 7.21
CA VAL A 242 -31.42 -0.17 7.91
C VAL A 242 -32.64 -0.78 8.60
N VAL A 243 -33.39 -1.67 7.93
CA VAL A 243 -34.53 -2.39 8.52
C VAL A 243 -34.08 -3.28 9.67
N PHE A 244 -32.96 -3.99 9.54
CA PHE A 244 -32.39 -4.80 10.61
C PHE A 244 -32.05 -3.97 11.86
N VAL A 245 -31.45 -2.79 11.68
CA VAL A 245 -31.13 -1.86 12.77
C VAL A 245 -32.40 -1.31 13.43
N ILE A 246 -33.41 -0.97 12.63
CA ILE A 246 -34.71 -0.52 13.12
C ILE A 246 -35.44 -1.64 13.89
N CYS A 247 -35.44 -2.87 13.34
CA CYS A 247 -36.07 -4.04 14.00
C CYS A 247 -35.38 -4.35 15.33
N THR A 248 -34.05 -4.32 15.42
CA THR A 248 -33.34 -4.52 16.70
C THR A 248 -33.67 -3.44 17.71
N PHE A 249 -33.89 -2.20 17.27
CA PHE A 249 -34.32 -1.11 18.14
C PHE A 249 -35.79 -1.28 18.66
N PHE A 250 -36.72 -1.81 17.85
CA PHE A 250 -38.12 -2.03 18.23
C PHE A 250 -38.35 -3.31 19.05
N ILE A 251 -37.57 -4.37 18.87
CA ILE A 251 -37.66 -5.63 19.65
C ILE A 251 -37.26 -5.40 21.11
N TYR A 252 -36.50 -4.32 21.37
CA TYR A 252 -35.95 -4.00 22.69
C TYR A 252 -36.94 -3.48 23.76
N ASN A 253 -38.12 -3.05 23.39
CA ASN A 253 -39.03 -2.38 24.32
C ASN A 253 -39.73 -3.31 25.34
N LYS A 254 -39.28 -4.55 25.52
CA LYS A 254 -39.77 -5.46 26.56
C LYS A 254 -38.59 -6.16 27.27
N GLU A 255 -38.35 -5.68 28.49
CA GLU A 255 -37.62 -6.31 29.60
C GLU A 255 -36.07 -6.14 29.69
N GLN A 256 -35.76 -5.36 30.72
CA GLN A 256 -34.66 -5.39 31.70
C GLN A 256 -33.19 -5.12 31.28
N PHE A 257 -32.70 -4.13 31.88
CA PHE A 257 -31.40 -3.54 32.25
C PHE A 257 -30.08 -4.24 31.78
N TYR A 258 -30.04 -5.55 31.63
CA TYR A 258 -28.82 -6.26 31.20
C TYR A 258 -28.58 -6.17 29.66
N ASN A 259 -29.66 -6.03 28.90
CA ASN A 259 -29.56 -5.90 27.43
C ASN A 259 -29.24 -4.48 26.98
N SER A 260 -29.35 -3.45 27.82
CA SER A 260 -29.08 -2.04 27.46
C SER A 260 -27.60 -1.81 27.11
N PHE A 261 -26.69 -2.54 27.77
CA PHE A 261 -25.26 -2.41 27.55
C PHE A 261 -24.85 -2.92 26.17
N LEU A 262 -25.30 -4.10 25.75
CA LEU A 262 -25.02 -4.67 24.43
C LEU A 262 -25.58 -3.80 23.30
N ILE A 263 -26.80 -3.29 23.46
CA ILE A 263 -27.45 -2.44 22.47
C ILE A 263 -26.74 -1.09 22.34
N TYR A 264 -26.31 -0.50 23.45
CA TYR A 264 -25.55 0.74 23.45
C TYR A 264 -24.24 0.56 22.65
N TYR A 265 -23.47 -0.52 22.89
CA TYR A 265 -22.25 -0.77 22.14
C TYR A 265 -22.51 -1.08 20.68
N PHE A 266 -23.54 -1.84 20.36
CA PHE A 266 -23.96 -2.11 18.99
C PHE A 266 -24.37 -0.81 18.27
N ALA A 267 -25.24 -0.03 18.86
CA ALA A 267 -25.70 1.24 18.30
C ALA A 267 -24.53 2.23 18.11
N ARG A 268 -23.62 2.33 19.09
CA ARG A 268 -22.41 3.13 18.99
C ARG A 268 -21.54 2.68 17.82
N THR A 269 -21.24 1.38 17.71
CA THR A 269 -20.41 0.83 16.65
C THR A 269 -21.00 1.09 15.27
N VAL A 270 -22.30 0.84 15.11
CA VAL A 270 -23.03 1.13 13.86
C VAL A 270 -23.01 2.62 13.56
N SER A 271 -23.27 3.49 14.55
CA SER A 271 -23.22 4.95 14.36
C SER A 271 -21.85 5.44 13.95
N VAL A 272 -20.77 4.93 14.54
CA VAL A 272 -19.39 5.26 14.16
C VAL A 272 -19.09 4.83 12.74
N ILE A 273 -19.49 3.61 12.34
CA ILE A 273 -19.30 3.11 10.97
C ILE A 273 -20.07 3.98 9.97
N LEU A 274 -21.34 4.30 10.26
CA LEU A 274 -22.16 5.14 9.39
C LEU A 274 -21.59 6.55 9.28
N PHE A 275 -21.20 7.17 10.41
CA PHE A 275 -20.55 8.48 10.43
C PHE A 275 -19.27 8.48 9.59
N TRP A 276 -18.41 7.47 9.78
CA TRP A 276 -17.18 7.33 9.00
C TRP A 276 -17.45 7.19 7.50
N TYR A 277 -18.39 6.30 7.13
CA TYR A 277 -18.65 5.97 5.73
C TYR A 277 -19.42 7.07 4.99
N TYR A 278 -20.41 7.70 5.65
CA TYR A 278 -21.29 8.70 5.01
C TYR A 278 -20.79 10.14 5.17
N ILE A 279 -19.98 10.42 6.17
CA ILE A 279 -19.52 11.78 6.44
C ILE A 279 -18.01 11.88 6.20
N VAL A 280 -17.18 11.19 6.98
CA VAL A 280 -15.72 11.38 6.92
C VAL A 280 -15.17 10.99 5.56
N MET A 281 -15.54 9.79 5.07
CA MET A 281 -15.00 9.25 3.83
C MET A 281 -15.34 10.09 2.58
N PRO A 282 -16.58 10.55 2.34
CA PRO A 282 -16.90 11.39 1.20
C PRO A 282 -16.18 12.75 1.22
N TYR A 283 -16.10 13.42 2.38
CA TYR A 283 -15.40 14.70 2.51
C TYR A 283 -13.89 14.55 2.27
N ALA A 284 -13.26 13.56 2.90
CA ALA A 284 -11.85 13.29 2.70
C ALA A 284 -11.55 12.89 1.25
N MET A 285 -12.42 12.07 0.62
CA MET A 285 -12.27 11.70 -0.78
C MET A 285 -12.53 12.87 -1.73
N ALA A 286 -13.46 13.77 -1.40
CA ALA A 286 -13.68 14.99 -2.16
C ALA A 286 -12.44 15.90 -2.15
N PHE A 287 -11.78 16.01 -0.99
CA PHE A 287 -10.53 16.74 -0.87
C PHE A 287 -9.41 16.13 -1.74
N VAL A 288 -9.20 14.81 -1.63
CA VAL A 288 -8.22 14.08 -2.46
C VAL A 288 -8.52 14.25 -3.95
N LYS A 289 -9.78 14.07 -4.36
CA LYS A 289 -10.21 14.26 -5.76
C LYS A 289 -9.98 15.69 -6.24
N LYS A 290 -10.34 16.69 -5.44
CA LYS A 290 -10.12 18.10 -5.79
C LYS A 290 -8.65 18.41 -6.00
N PHE A 291 -7.77 17.93 -5.10
CA PHE A 291 -6.33 18.11 -5.21
C PHE A 291 -5.77 17.43 -6.47
N LEU A 292 -6.13 16.17 -6.73
CA LEU A 292 -5.60 15.42 -7.86
C LEU A 292 -6.17 15.90 -9.19
N ASN A 293 -7.46 16.23 -9.25
CA ASN A 293 -8.08 16.75 -10.49
C ASN A 293 -7.42 18.04 -10.98
N ASN A 294 -6.98 18.90 -10.08
CA ASN A 294 -6.22 20.09 -10.44
C ASN A 294 -4.82 19.78 -11.01
N LYS A 295 -4.31 18.57 -10.80
CA LYS A 295 -3.01 18.12 -11.32
C LYS A 295 -3.12 17.27 -12.58
N ILE A 296 -4.26 16.63 -12.84
CA ILE A 296 -4.47 15.77 -14.02
C ILE A 296 -4.03 16.45 -15.33
N PRO A 297 -4.42 17.71 -15.64
CA PRO A 297 -4.04 18.31 -16.90
C PRO A 297 -2.54 18.44 -17.13
N ALA A 298 -1.77 18.58 -16.04
CA ALA A 298 -0.31 18.72 -16.12
C ALA A 298 0.42 17.37 -16.30
N TYR A 299 -0.22 16.25 -15.98
CA TYR A 299 0.40 14.90 -15.99
C TYR A 299 -0.36 13.93 -16.90
N GLN A 300 -1.29 14.43 -17.73
CA GLN A 300 -2.17 13.53 -18.50
C GLN A 300 -1.40 12.68 -19.51
N SER A 301 -0.42 13.26 -20.22
CA SER A 301 0.40 12.52 -21.19
C SER A 301 1.18 11.38 -20.54
N GLU A 302 1.80 11.64 -19.37
CA GLU A 302 2.54 10.61 -18.64
C GLU A 302 1.63 9.53 -18.06
N VAL A 303 0.44 9.91 -17.59
CA VAL A 303 -0.55 8.98 -17.07
C VAL A 303 -1.07 8.05 -18.16
N ASP A 304 -1.43 8.58 -19.33
CA ASP A 304 -1.95 7.81 -20.45
C ASP A 304 -0.88 6.84 -20.97
N GLU A 305 0.37 7.29 -21.13
CA GLU A 305 1.51 6.45 -21.54
C GLU A 305 1.79 5.33 -20.53
N ILE A 306 1.71 5.62 -19.22
CA ILE A 306 1.88 4.61 -18.16
C ILE A 306 0.77 3.56 -18.21
N ILE A 307 -0.48 3.97 -18.44
CA ILE A 307 -1.60 3.03 -18.55
C ILE A 307 -1.42 2.10 -19.75
N GLU A 308 -0.93 2.61 -20.86
CA GLU A 308 -0.60 1.82 -22.05
C GLU A 308 0.54 0.80 -21.81
N LEU A 309 1.47 1.11 -20.89
CA LEU A 309 2.53 0.17 -20.50
C LEU A 309 2.05 -0.99 -19.62
N PHE A 310 0.90 -0.89 -18.94
CA PHE A 310 0.44 -1.91 -18.00
C PHE A 310 0.35 -3.33 -18.57
N PRO A 311 -0.17 -3.57 -19.79
CA PRO A 311 -0.17 -4.91 -20.38
C PRO A 311 1.25 -5.47 -20.53
N LYS A 312 2.19 -4.67 -21.00
CA LYS A 312 3.59 -5.06 -21.18
C LYS A 312 4.26 -5.38 -19.82
N LEU A 313 4.05 -4.54 -18.82
CA LEU A 313 4.58 -4.77 -17.47
C LEU A 313 4.04 -6.07 -16.85
N ARG A 314 2.76 -6.39 -17.06
CA ARG A 314 2.17 -7.66 -16.61
C ARG A 314 2.82 -8.86 -17.26
N LEU A 315 3.12 -8.77 -18.56
CA LEU A 315 3.84 -9.84 -19.29
C LEU A 315 5.25 -10.04 -18.74
N ILE A 316 5.98 -8.95 -18.46
CA ILE A 316 7.32 -9.02 -17.86
C ILE A 316 7.27 -9.68 -16.49
N VAL A 317 6.32 -9.30 -15.63
CA VAL A 317 6.13 -9.91 -14.31
C VAL A 317 5.79 -11.40 -14.43
N TYR A 318 4.91 -11.77 -15.35
CA TYR A 318 4.55 -13.18 -15.60
C TYR A 318 5.75 -13.98 -16.13
N TYR A 319 6.51 -13.44 -17.08
CA TYR A 319 7.72 -14.04 -17.59
C TYR A 319 8.76 -14.27 -16.48
N ALA A 320 9.06 -13.25 -15.68
CA ALA A 320 9.98 -13.36 -14.55
C ALA A 320 9.54 -14.42 -13.53
N TRP A 321 8.23 -14.53 -13.28
CA TRP A 321 7.67 -15.55 -12.38
C TRP A 321 7.90 -16.97 -12.91
N ASN A 322 7.73 -17.19 -14.20
CA ASN A 322 7.95 -18.49 -14.84
C ASN A 322 9.42 -18.85 -14.91
N GLN A 323 10.29 -17.90 -15.24
CA GLN A 323 11.74 -18.11 -15.27
C GLN A 323 12.32 -18.52 -13.90
N THR A 324 11.66 -18.11 -12.82
CA THR A 324 12.10 -18.44 -11.47
C THR A 324 11.45 -19.69 -10.88
N ALA A 325 10.70 -20.46 -11.68
CA ALA A 325 9.99 -21.67 -11.23
C ALA A 325 10.91 -22.75 -10.64
N SER A 326 12.16 -22.83 -11.10
CA SER A 326 13.19 -23.76 -10.62
C SER A 326 13.68 -23.47 -9.19
N TYR A 327 13.54 -22.22 -8.73
CA TYR A 327 13.98 -21.79 -7.41
C TYR A 327 12.85 -21.96 -6.37
N LYS A 328 13.21 -22.11 -5.08
CA LYS A 328 12.24 -22.25 -3.98
C LYS A 328 12.45 -21.18 -2.89
N GLY A 329 11.38 -20.84 -2.18
CA GLY A 329 11.41 -19.95 -1.01
C GLY A 329 11.96 -18.55 -1.31
N LEU A 330 12.72 -17.99 -0.38
CA LEU A 330 13.28 -16.63 -0.48
C LEU A 330 14.22 -16.45 -1.68
N ARG A 331 14.92 -17.51 -2.10
CA ARG A 331 15.76 -17.47 -3.32
C ARG A 331 14.93 -17.19 -4.56
N ARG A 332 13.76 -17.82 -4.67
CA ARG A 332 12.83 -17.57 -5.79
C ARG A 332 12.38 -16.11 -5.81
N LEU A 333 11.97 -15.57 -4.67
CA LEU A 333 11.55 -14.18 -4.56
C LEU A 333 12.69 -13.23 -4.97
N LYS A 334 13.91 -13.45 -4.50
CA LYS A 334 15.05 -12.62 -4.86
C LYS A 334 15.31 -12.62 -6.36
N HIS A 335 15.38 -13.80 -6.98
CA HIS A 335 15.58 -13.92 -8.43
C HIS A 335 14.42 -13.32 -9.21
N PHE A 336 13.19 -13.53 -8.77
CA PHE A 336 12.00 -12.93 -9.38
C PHE A 336 12.09 -11.40 -9.40
N PHE A 337 12.35 -10.76 -8.26
CA PHE A 337 12.48 -9.30 -8.22
C PHE A 337 13.68 -8.82 -9.06
N THR A 338 14.81 -9.52 -9.00
CA THR A 338 15.99 -9.16 -9.78
C THR A 338 15.69 -9.22 -11.29
N ILE A 339 15.09 -10.31 -11.78
CA ILE A 339 14.74 -10.47 -13.21
C ILE A 339 13.68 -9.44 -13.60
N THR A 340 12.62 -9.27 -12.81
CA THR A 340 11.55 -8.31 -13.10
C THR A 340 12.10 -6.89 -13.24
N LEU A 341 12.89 -6.43 -12.28
CA LEU A 341 13.50 -5.10 -12.32
C LEU A 341 14.48 -4.96 -13.47
N PHE A 342 15.30 -5.98 -13.71
CA PHE A 342 16.26 -5.97 -14.80
C PHE A 342 15.57 -5.85 -16.17
N GLU A 343 14.55 -6.66 -16.43
CA GLU A 343 13.78 -6.62 -17.68
C GLU A 343 13.07 -5.27 -17.86
N ILE A 344 12.49 -4.71 -16.79
CA ILE A 344 11.84 -3.40 -16.85
C ILE A 344 12.83 -2.27 -17.11
N ILE A 345 14.01 -2.33 -16.53
CA ILE A 345 15.07 -1.32 -16.72
C ILE A 345 15.68 -1.43 -18.13
N SER A 346 15.94 -2.64 -18.62
CA SER A 346 16.60 -2.89 -19.91
C SER A 346 15.68 -2.94 -21.13
N PHE A 347 14.36 -2.91 -20.92
CA PHE A 347 13.37 -2.92 -22.00
C PHE A 347 13.56 -1.74 -22.94
N LYS A 348 13.61 -1.98 -24.25
CA LYS A 348 13.67 -0.95 -25.32
C LYS A 348 12.31 -0.73 -25.95
#